data_953b3033cb4d4852b5ce96b41cea8ea8
#
_entry.id   953b3033cb4d4852b5ce96b41cea8ea8
#
_cell.length_a   1.000
_cell.length_b   1.000
_cell.length_c   1.000
_cell.angle_alpha   90.00
_cell.angle_beta   90.00
_cell.angle_gamma   90.00
#
_symmetry.space_group_name_H-M   'P 1'
#
loop_
_entity.id
_entity.type
_entity.pdbx_description
1 polymer ?
#
loop_
_entity_poly.entity_id
_entity_poly.type
_entity_poly.pdbx_seq_one_letter_code
_entity_poly.pdbx_strand_id
1 'polypeptide(L)'
;MDISKVTKPMRKILKLKYCGAVIVAAGNASRMEGVDKVMAPLCGEPMIVRTVRTFQNCDAVKEIVIVTREDLLQQVAGLCRNFDKVTAVVVGGNDRAESVNNGLNALSKKVKLAAVQDGARPLISEGVIDRTIRAANSYGAAAPAIPVKDTIKVVEGGIVTTTPQRTTLKAIQTPQVFDFDLLRGALKNAAEKELEITDDCSAVELLGFKVKIVEGDERNIKVTTPMDLKIAELLLA
;
A
#
# COMPACT_ATOMS: atom_id res chain seq x y z
N MET A 1 35.40 -30.49 -21.25
CA MET A 1 34.61 -30.37 -20.04
C MET A 1 33.32 -29.67 -20.41
N ASP A 2 32.24 -30.41 -20.45
CA ASP A 2 30.91 -29.94 -20.90
C ASP A 2 30.17 -29.29 -19.72
N ILE A 3 30.00 -27.97 -19.78
CA ILE A 3 29.40 -27.14 -18.73
C ILE A 3 27.85 -26.96 -18.94
N SER A 4 27.23 -27.85 -19.72
CA SER A 4 25.82 -27.75 -20.11
C SER A 4 24.81 -28.24 -19.06
N LYS A 5 25.23 -28.61 -17.82
CA LYS A 5 24.35 -29.14 -16.77
C LYS A 5 24.38 -28.34 -15.46
N VAL A 6 24.29 -27.02 -15.54
CA VAL A 6 23.85 -26.25 -14.37
C VAL A 6 22.32 -26.19 -14.39
N THR A 7 21.71 -27.22 -13.88
CA THR A 7 20.27 -27.20 -13.59
C THR A 7 20.00 -26.12 -12.55
N LYS A 8 19.40 -24.99 -12.99
CA LYS A 8 18.80 -24.02 -12.05
C LYS A 8 17.85 -24.81 -11.14
N PRO A 9 17.97 -24.68 -9.81
CA PRO A 9 17.02 -25.34 -8.92
C PRO A 9 15.62 -24.88 -9.30
N MET A 10 14.72 -25.82 -9.61
CA MET A 10 13.31 -25.54 -9.80
C MET A 10 12.81 -24.88 -8.55
N ARG A 11 12.55 -23.55 -8.59
CA ARG A 11 11.85 -22.85 -7.51
C ARG A 11 10.53 -23.58 -7.32
N LYS A 12 10.37 -24.25 -6.16
CA LYS A 12 9.10 -24.80 -5.73
C LYS A 12 8.07 -23.67 -5.86
N ILE A 13 7.07 -23.83 -6.75
CA ILE A 13 5.98 -22.86 -6.88
C ILE A 13 5.21 -22.94 -5.56
N LEU A 14 5.49 -22.01 -4.65
CA LEU A 14 4.77 -21.91 -3.39
C LEU A 14 3.32 -21.57 -3.71
N LYS A 15 2.38 -22.36 -3.17
CA LYS A 15 0.95 -22.03 -3.25
C LYS A 15 0.74 -20.64 -2.67
N LEU A 16 0.03 -19.79 -3.39
CA LEU A 16 -0.25 -18.43 -2.95
C LEU A 16 -1.12 -18.47 -1.70
N LYS A 17 -0.67 -17.83 -0.62
CA LYS A 17 -1.42 -17.67 0.62
C LYS A 17 -2.66 -16.80 0.39
N TYR A 18 -3.70 -16.96 1.19
CA TYR A 18 -4.90 -16.13 1.17
C TYR A 18 -4.55 -14.69 1.55
N CYS A 19 -4.69 -13.77 0.61
CA CYS A 19 -4.36 -12.36 0.80
C CYS A 19 -5.63 -11.52 0.98
N GLY A 20 -5.70 -10.77 2.08
CA GLY A 20 -6.67 -9.70 2.31
C GLY A 20 -6.03 -8.34 2.07
N ALA A 21 -6.78 -7.41 1.53
CA ALA A 21 -6.36 -6.03 1.33
C ALA A 21 -7.03 -5.10 2.34
N VAL A 22 -6.26 -4.17 2.90
CA VAL A 22 -6.72 -3.03 3.70
C VAL A 22 -6.48 -1.76 2.90
N ILE A 23 -7.56 -1.12 2.43
CA ILE A 23 -7.48 0.13 1.67
C ILE A 23 -7.71 1.29 2.63
N VAL A 24 -6.64 2.04 2.94
CA VAL A 24 -6.65 3.13 3.92
C VAL A 24 -7.05 4.43 3.26
N ALA A 25 -8.20 4.95 3.66
CA ALA A 25 -8.85 6.15 3.14
C ALA A 25 -9.33 7.11 4.26
N ALA A 26 -8.82 6.96 5.50
CA ALA A 26 -9.24 7.72 6.67
C ALA A 26 -8.45 9.03 6.90
N GLY A 27 -7.45 9.33 6.07
CA GLY A 27 -6.62 10.53 6.24
C GLY A 27 -7.37 11.83 5.95
N ASN A 28 -7.12 12.88 6.75
CA ASN A 28 -7.70 14.20 6.55
C ASN A 28 -7.20 14.88 5.27
N ALA A 29 -8.11 15.56 4.57
CA ALA A 29 -7.86 16.22 3.27
C ALA A 29 -7.32 17.65 3.41
N SER A 30 -6.51 17.97 4.43
CA SER A 30 -6.06 19.33 4.75
C SER A 30 -5.37 20.08 3.59
N ARG A 31 -4.92 19.37 2.53
CA ARG A 31 -4.19 19.92 1.38
C ARG A 31 -5.02 20.01 0.08
N MET A 32 -6.33 19.69 0.12
CA MET A 32 -7.21 19.65 -1.05
C MET A 32 -8.31 20.73 -0.99
N GLU A 33 -8.05 21.87 -0.32
CA GLU A 33 -8.95 23.04 -0.30
C GLU A 33 -10.41 22.71 0.04
N GLY A 34 -10.62 21.80 1.01
CA GLY A 34 -11.97 21.41 1.49
C GLY A 34 -12.63 20.27 0.69
N VAL A 35 -12.03 19.80 -0.40
CA VAL A 35 -12.50 18.60 -1.10
C VAL A 35 -11.88 17.36 -0.47
N ASP A 36 -12.73 16.38 -0.10
CA ASP A 36 -12.20 15.10 0.36
C ASP A 36 -11.49 14.38 -0.79
N LYS A 37 -10.17 14.16 -0.62
CA LYS A 37 -9.34 13.64 -1.71
C LYS A 37 -9.78 12.26 -2.19
N VAL A 38 -10.24 11.37 -1.27
CA VAL A 38 -10.62 10.00 -1.67
C VAL A 38 -11.97 9.97 -2.35
N MET A 39 -12.79 11.00 -2.13
CA MET A 39 -14.07 11.21 -2.79
C MET A 39 -13.98 12.09 -4.04
N ALA A 40 -12.82 12.75 -4.27
CA ALA A 40 -12.62 13.60 -5.45
C ALA A 40 -12.90 12.80 -6.74
N PRO A 41 -13.69 13.36 -7.67
CA PRO A 41 -13.96 12.70 -8.95
C PRO A 41 -12.69 12.66 -9.79
N LEU A 42 -12.34 11.48 -10.28
CA LEU A 42 -11.26 11.25 -11.23
C LEU A 42 -11.87 10.63 -12.50
N CYS A 43 -11.96 11.42 -13.57
CA CYS A 43 -12.69 11.04 -14.79
C CYS A 43 -14.12 10.55 -14.50
N GLY A 44 -14.87 11.30 -13.71
CA GLY A 44 -16.28 11.04 -13.40
C GLY A 44 -16.57 9.99 -12.34
N GLU A 45 -15.53 9.41 -11.71
CA GLU A 45 -15.68 8.39 -10.67
C GLU A 45 -14.90 8.76 -9.41
N PRO A 46 -15.43 8.58 -8.18
CA PRO A 46 -14.67 8.81 -6.96
C PRO A 46 -13.36 8.01 -6.94
N MET A 47 -12.26 8.65 -6.54
CA MET A 47 -10.92 8.07 -6.56
C MET A 47 -10.83 6.75 -5.78
N ILE A 48 -11.52 6.66 -4.63
CA ILE A 48 -11.55 5.44 -3.82
C ILE A 48 -12.13 4.24 -4.59
N VAL A 49 -13.17 4.47 -5.40
CA VAL A 49 -13.83 3.41 -6.18
C VAL A 49 -12.88 2.83 -7.22
N ARG A 50 -12.06 3.67 -7.86
CA ARG A 50 -11.01 3.21 -8.79
C ARG A 50 -9.97 2.32 -8.10
N THR A 51 -9.48 2.76 -6.94
CA THR A 51 -8.52 1.96 -6.16
C THR A 51 -9.13 0.61 -5.78
N VAL A 52 -10.36 0.60 -5.25
CA VAL A 52 -11.05 -0.64 -4.85
C VAL A 52 -11.26 -1.56 -6.06
N ARG A 53 -11.66 -1.02 -7.22
CA ARG A 53 -11.89 -1.81 -8.44
C ARG A 53 -10.65 -2.56 -8.89
N THR A 54 -9.47 -1.97 -8.86
CA THR A 54 -8.24 -2.66 -9.24
C THR A 54 -7.95 -3.85 -8.30
N PHE A 55 -8.21 -3.70 -7.00
CA PHE A 55 -8.07 -4.79 -6.03
C PHE A 55 -9.16 -5.86 -6.21
N GLN A 56 -10.39 -5.45 -6.54
CA GLN A 56 -11.49 -6.36 -6.88
C GLN A 56 -11.13 -7.27 -8.06
N ASN A 57 -10.49 -6.71 -9.09
CA ASN A 57 -10.14 -7.43 -10.31
C ASN A 57 -8.90 -8.34 -10.14
N CYS A 58 -8.02 -8.04 -9.19
CA CYS A 58 -6.80 -8.82 -8.99
C CYS A 58 -7.08 -10.17 -8.33
N ASP A 59 -6.82 -11.28 -9.04
CA ASP A 59 -7.05 -12.64 -8.56
C ASP A 59 -6.25 -13.02 -7.31
N ALA A 60 -5.12 -12.38 -7.07
CA ALA A 60 -4.30 -12.62 -5.89
C ALA A 60 -4.95 -12.09 -4.59
N VAL A 61 -5.86 -11.12 -4.70
CA VAL A 61 -6.64 -10.55 -3.58
C VAL A 61 -7.93 -11.34 -3.40
N LYS A 62 -8.24 -11.75 -2.17
CA LYS A 62 -9.39 -12.58 -1.84
C LYS A 62 -10.48 -11.89 -1.04
N GLU A 63 -10.12 -10.89 -0.26
CA GLU A 63 -11.05 -10.00 0.44
C GLU A 63 -10.47 -8.60 0.59
N ILE A 64 -11.35 -7.61 0.75
CA ILE A 64 -11.00 -6.19 0.85
C ILE A 64 -11.76 -5.62 2.05
N VAL A 65 -11.02 -4.92 2.91
CA VAL A 65 -11.56 -4.04 3.95
C VAL A 65 -11.18 -2.61 3.59
N ILE A 66 -12.14 -1.70 3.64
CA ILE A 66 -11.92 -0.28 3.41
C ILE A 66 -11.94 0.43 4.75
N VAL A 67 -10.93 1.23 5.03
CA VAL A 67 -10.84 2.04 6.25
C VAL A 67 -11.03 3.50 5.88
N THR A 68 -12.09 4.13 6.40
CA THR A 68 -12.46 5.50 6.07
C THR A 68 -12.78 6.32 7.32
N ARG A 69 -13.04 7.61 7.16
CA ARG A 69 -13.54 8.44 8.26
C ARG A 69 -15.00 8.11 8.57
N GLU A 70 -15.43 8.40 9.80
CA GLU A 70 -16.79 8.14 10.26
C GLU A 70 -17.84 8.87 9.41
N ASP A 71 -17.60 10.12 9.07
CA ASP A 71 -18.50 10.95 8.23
C ASP A 71 -18.68 10.42 6.80
N LEU A 72 -17.73 9.62 6.29
CA LEU A 72 -17.78 9.01 4.95
C LEU A 72 -18.22 7.55 4.94
N LEU A 73 -18.40 6.92 6.10
CA LEU A 73 -18.64 5.48 6.23
C LEU A 73 -19.79 4.99 5.35
N GLN A 74 -20.94 5.63 5.47
CA GLN A 74 -22.15 5.24 4.73
C GLN A 74 -22.00 5.48 3.22
N GLN A 75 -21.37 6.59 2.86
CA GLN A 75 -21.16 6.94 1.44
C GLN A 75 -20.21 5.95 0.76
N VAL A 76 -19.06 5.64 1.39
CA VAL A 76 -18.09 4.68 0.87
C VAL A 76 -18.68 3.28 0.80
N ALA A 77 -19.41 2.86 1.84
CA ALA A 77 -20.10 1.57 1.84
C ALA A 77 -21.12 1.47 0.69
N GLY A 78 -21.91 2.52 0.46
CA GLY A 78 -22.85 2.58 -0.67
C GLY A 78 -22.19 2.49 -2.03
N LEU A 79 -21.07 3.20 -2.24
CA LEU A 79 -20.30 3.19 -3.48
C LEU A 79 -19.65 1.83 -3.77
N CYS A 80 -19.23 1.13 -2.72
CA CYS A 80 -18.49 -0.12 -2.85
C CYS A 80 -19.34 -1.39 -2.68
N ARG A 81 -20.66 -1.27 -2.49
CA ARG A 81 -21.57 -2.41 -2.21
C ARG A 81 -21.58 -3.52 -3.27
N ASN A 82 -21.25 -3.18 -4.51
CA ASN A 82 -21.28 -4.13 -5.64
C ASN A 82 -19.92 -4.80 -5.91
N PHE A 83 -18.93 -4.57 -5.05
CA PHE A 83 -17.64 -5.25 -5.13
C PHE A 83 -17.64 -6.49 -4.23
N ASP A 84 -17.75 -7.68 -4.82
CA ASP A 84 -17.93 -8.96 -4.10
C ASP A 84 -16.83 -9.27 -3.08
N LYS A 85 -15.60 -8.75 -3.30
CA LYS A 85 -14.47 -8.94 -2.37
C LYS A 85 -14.49 -7.95 -1.20
N VAL A 86 -15.31 -6.88 -1.25
CA VAL A 86 -15.41 -5.92 -0.14
C VAL A 86 -16.26 -6.55 0.96
N THR A 87 -15.61 -6.95 2.04
CA THR A 87 -16.25 -7.63 3.18
C THR A 87 -16.64 -6.69 4.30
N ALA A 88 -15.98 -5.53 4.42
CA ALA A 88 -16.29 -4.52 5.42
C ALA A 88 -15.80 -3.12 5.01
N VAL A 89 -16.51 -2.10 5.51
CA VAL A 89 -16.04 -0.72 5.55
C VAL A 89 -16.04 -0.31 7.02
N VAL A 90 -14.90 0.13 7.54
CA VAL A 90 -14.70 0.42 8.97
C VAL A 90 -14.15 1.83 9.19
N VAL A 91 -14.33 2.35 10.38
CA VAL A 91 -13.79 3.66 10.78
C VAL A 91 -12.31 3.54 11.07
N GLY A 92 -11.52 4.51 10.60
CA GLY A 92 -10.10 4.64 10.91
C GLY A 92 -9.83 5.04 12.36
N GLY A 93 -8.56 5.10 12.72
CA GLY A 93 -8.09 5.56 14.02
C GLY A 93 -7.56 6.99 13.98
N ASN A 94 -6.91 7.40 15.06
CA ASN A 94 -6.35 8.75 15.22
C ASN A 94 -5.18 9.01 14.28
N ASP A 95 -4.48 7.93 13.90
CA ASP A 95 -3.35 7.97 12.98
C ASP A 95 -3.46 6.86 11.91
N ARG A 96 -2.42 6.81 11.03
CA ARG A 96 -2.38 5.82 9.95
C ARG A 96 -2.19 4.40 10.48
N ALA A 97 -1.37 4.20 11.51
CA ALA A 97 -1.09 2.88 12.07
C ALA A 97 -2.34 2.28 12.74
N GLU A 98 -3.05 3.08 13.52
CA GLU A 98 -4.32 2.69 14.14
C GLU A 98 -5.37 2.37 13.06
N SER A 99 -5.44 3.19 11.99
CA SER A 99 -6.33 2.93 10.86
C SER A 99 -6.02 1.59 10.17
N VAL A 100 -4.74 1.27 9.95
CA VAL A 100 -4.31 -0.03 9.41
C VAL A 100 -4.72 -1.15 10.36
N ASN A 101 -4.48 -0.99 11.67
CA ASN A 101 -4.84 -2.00 12.68
C ASN A 101 -6.35 -2.26 12.72
N ASN A 102 -7.19 -1.22 12.61
CA ASN A 102 -8.65 -1.37 12.52
C ASN A 102 -9.03 -2.17 11.27
N GLY A 103 -8.40 -1.91 10.14
CA GLY A 103 -8.59 -2.68 8.92
C GLY A 103 -8.16 -4.14 9.06
N LEU A 104 -7.00 -4.41 9.66
CA LEU A 104 -6.52 -5.78 9.92
C LEU A 104 -7.46 -6.57 10.81
N ASN A 105 -8.03 -5.93 11.84
CA ASN A 105 -8.97 -6.56 12.77
C ASN A 105 -10.31 -6.93 12.09
N ALA A 106 -10.67 -6.26 11.00
CA ALA A 106 -11.88 -6.55 10.23
C ALA A 106 -11.68 -7.63 9.15
N LEU A 107 -10.42 -7.99 8.84
CA LEU A 107 -10.12 -9.10 7.92
C LEU A 107 -10.47 -10.46 8.55
N SER A 108 -10.86 -11.40 7.71
CA SER A 108 -11.21 -12.76 8.16
C SER A 108 -9.97 -13.53 8.67
N LYS A 109 -10.20 -14.51 9.56
CA LYS A 109 -9.16 -15.41 10.08
C LYS A 109 -8.46 -16.26 9.00
N LYS A 110 -8.97 -16.27 7.77
CA LYS A 110 -8.38 -16.98 6.63
C LYS A 110 -7.15 -16.25 6.09
N VAL A 111 -7.06 -14.95 6.31
CA VAL A 111 -5.97 -14.11 5.80
C VAL A 111 -4.63 -14.54 6.38
N LYS A 112 -3.65 -14.73 5.51
CA LYS A 112 -2.27 -15.04 5.82
C LYS A 112 -1.29 -14.01 5.28
N LEU A 113 -1.72 -13.21 4.30
CA LEU A 113 -1.01 -12.03 3.80
C LEU A 113 -1.94 -10.82 3.89
N ALA A 114 -1.43 -9.71 4.41
CA ALA A 114 -2.13 -8.44 4.43
C ALA A 114 -1.47 -7.46 3.44
N ALA A 115 -2.25 -6.94 2.51
CA ALA A 115 -1.84 -5.90 1.56
C ALA A 115 -2.41 -4.56 2.02
N VAL A 116 -1.57 -3.64 2.43
CA VAL A 116 -1.98 -2.29 2.85
C VAL A 116 -1.82 -1.32 1.68
N GLN A 117 -2.92 -0.71 1.28
CA GLN A 117 -2.97 0.20 0.14
C GLN A 117 -3.44 1.60 0.55
N ASP A 118 -2.76 2.63 0.06
CA ASP A 118 -3.28 4.00 0.14
C ASP A 118 -4.49 4.15 -0.79
N GLY A 119 -5.66 4.52 -0.26
CA GLY A 119 -6.86 4.82 -1.05
C GLY A 119 -6.66 5.97 -2.06
N ALA A 120 -5.66 6.81 -1.83
CA ALA A 120 -5.27 7.92 -2.69
C ALA A 120 -4.26 7.55 -3.80
N ARG A 121 -4.12 6.26 -4.16
CA ARG A 121 -3.33 5.81 -5.33
C ARG A 121 -4.24 5.11 -6.35
N PRO A 122 -5.07 5.88 -7.08
CA PRO A 122 -6.10 5.33 -7.96
C PRO A 122 -5.56 4.70 -9.26
N LEU A 123 -4.27 4.90 -9.57
CA LEU A 123 -3.63 4.40 -10.78
C LEU A 123 -2.79 3.13 -10.55
N ILE A 124 -2.96 2.49 -9.38
CA ILE A 124 -2.33 1.20 -9.12
C ILE A 124 -2.78 0.17 -10.17
N SER A 125 -1.85 -0.63 -10.68
CA SER A 125 -2.16 -1.70 -11.64
C SER A 125 -2.23 -3.07 -10.97
N GLU A 126 -3.05 -3.98 -11.51
CA GLU A 126 -3.15 -5.36 -11.05
C GLU A 126 -1.79 -6.08 -11.08
N GLY A 127 -0.95 -5.76 -12.08
CA GLY A 127 0.40 -6.32 -12.19
C GLY A 127 1.32 -5.94 -11.03
N VAL A 128 1.21 -4.70 -10.51
CA VAL A 128 1.98 -4.28 -9.31
C VAL A 128 1.45 -4.98 -8.08
N ILE A 129 0.12 -5.10 -7.92
CA ILE A 129 -0.50 -5.80 -6.79
C ILE A 129 -0.05 -7.27 -6.78
N ASP A 130 -0.21 -7.99 -7.89
CA ASP A 130 0.11 -9.42 -7.99
C ASP A 130 1.60 -9.69 -7.69
N ARG A 131 2.53 -8.94 -8.34
CA ARG A 131 3.98 -9.16 -8.11
C ARG A 131 4.39 -8.87 -6.67
N THR A 132 3.75 -7.89 -6.00
CA THR A 132 4.05 -7.57 -4.61
C THR A 132 3.55 -8.68 -3.68
N ILE A 133 2.32 -9.17 -3.88
CA ILE A 133 1.75 -10.29 -3.10
C ILE A 133 2.60 -11.56 -3.28
N ARG A 134 3.04 -11.89 -4.50
CA ARG A 134 3.91 -13.06 -4.75
C ARG A 134 5.27 -12.92 -4.09
N ALA A 135 5.83 -11.73 -4.08
CA ALA A 135 7.09 -11.47 -3.38
C ALA A 135 6.92 -11.62 -1.87
N ALA A 136 5.88 -11.03 -1.27
CA ALA A 136 5.58 -11.19 0.14
C ALA A 136 5.29 -12.65 0.53
N ASN A 137 4.62 -13.42 -0.35
CA ASN A 137 4.40 -14.85 -0.15
C ASN A 137 5.71 -15.64 0.02
N SER A 138 6.78 -15.18 -0.62
CA SER A 138 8.10 -15.84 -0.61
C SER A 138 9.05 -15.29 0.45
N TYR A 139 8.93 -13.99 0.78
CA TYR A 139 9.90 -13.28 1.62
C TYR A 139 9.31 -12.83 2.97
N GLY A 140 8.00 -12.95 3.17
CA GLY A 140 7.29 -12.49 4.37
C GLY A 140 6.91 -11.01 4.36
N ALA A 141 7.64 -10.17 3.64
CA ALA A 141 7.37 -8.74 3.48
C ALA A 141 7.83 -8.25 2.11
N ALA A 142 7.05 -7.42 1.43
CA ALA A 142 7.41 -6.80 0.15
C ALA A 142 6.68 -5.48 -0.09
N ALA A 143 7.33 -4.59 -0.83
CA ALA A 143 6.75 -3.32 -1.27
C ALA A 143 7.21 -2.96 -2.69
N PRO A 144 6.37 -2.31 -3.52
CA PRO A 144 6.78 -1.77 -4.79
C PRO A 144 7.53 -0.45 -4.59
N ALA A 145 8.52 -0.20 -5.43
CA ALA A 145 9.26 1.04 -5.38
C ALA A 145 9.77 1.45 -6.77
N ILE A 146 9.96 2.75 -6.96
CA ILE A 146 10.55 3.34 -8.16
C ILE A 146 11.90 3.99 -7.82
N PRO A 147 12.79 4.15 -8.81
CA PRO A 147 14.02 4.92 -8.63
C PRO A 147 13.72 6.37 -8.25
N VAL A 148 14.55 6.96 -7.40
CA VAL A 148 14.51 8.40 -7.14
C VAL A 148 15.16 9.13 -8.32
N LYS A 149 14.47 10.13 -8.88
CA LYS A 149 14.93 10.92 -10.03
C LYS A 149 15.79 12.11 -9.60
N ASP A 150 15.37 12.80 -8.55
CA ASP A 150 16.03 14.00 -8.04
C ASP A 150 17.24 13.67 -7.16
N THR A 151 18.13 14.65 -7.00
CA THR A 151 19.20 14.56 -6.02
C THR A 151 18.66 14.84 -4.63
N ILE A 152 18.68 13.84 -3.76
CA ILE A 152 18.22 13.93 -2.37
C ILE A 152 19.36 14.48 -1.50
N LYS A 153 19.01 15.41 -0.63
CA LYS A 153 19.90 15.97 0.39
C LYS A 153 19.36 15.67 1.79
N VAL A 154 20.23 15.31 2.69
CA VAL A 154 19.93 15.35 4.12
C VAL A 154 20.23 16.77 4.62
N VAL A 155 19.27 17.37 5.33
CA VAL A 155 19.35 18.77 5.76
C VAL A 155 19.08 18.85 7.25
N GLU A 156 19.94 19.54 7.99
CA GLU A 156 19.79 19.85 9.41
C GLU A 156 19.94 21.35 9.61
N GLY A 157 19.01 21.98 10.32
CA GLY A 157 19.02 23.43 10.55
C GLY A 157 19.06 24.28 9.26
N GLY A 158 18.52 23.78 8.14
CA GLY A 158 18.53 24.46 6.85
C GLY A 158 19.83 24.30 6.05
N ILE A 159 20.82 23.55 6.57
CA ILE A 159 22.12 23.31 5.94
C ILE A 159 22.20 21.86 5.46
N VAL A 160 22.73 21.66 4.25
CA VAL A 160 22.97 20.33 3.70
C VAL A 160 24.08 19.63 4.47
N THR A 161 23.79 18.49 5.09
CA THR A 161 24.78 17.69 5.84
C THR A 161 25.36 16.56 5.00
N THR A 162 24.56 15.92 4.13
CA THR A 162 25.04 14.86 3.23
C THR A 162 24.18 14.68 2.00
N THR A 163 24.73 14.03 0.99
CA THR A 163 24.03 13.64 -0.24
C THR A 163 24.10 12.13 -0.38
N PRO A 164 23.02 11.41 -0.09
CA PRO A 164 22.98 9.96 -0.26
C PRO A 164 23.21 9.54 -1.72
N GLN A 165 23.82 8.39 -1.92
CA GLN A 165 24.04 7.85 -3.26
C GLN A 165 22.69 7.47 -3.90
N ARG A 166 22.27 8.19 -4.95
CA ARG A 166 20.96 8.04 -5.59
C ARG A 166 20.62 6.60 -6.02
N THR A 167 21.61 5.83 -6.45
CA THR A 167 21.42 4.45 -6.90
C THR A 167 20.94 3.50 -5.79
N THR A 168 21.16 3.85 -4.52
CA THR A 168 20.69 3.09 -3.36
C THR A 168 19.32 3.54 -2.84
N LEU A 169 18.81 4.67 -3.35
CA LEU A 169 17.53 5.23 -2.93
C LEU A 169 16.38 4.72 -3.79
N LYS A 170 15.25 4.45 -3.13
CA LYS A 170 13.99 4.09 -3.77
C LYS A 170 12.84 4.89 -3.14
N ALA A 171 11.93 5.35 -3.98
CA ALA A 171 10.66 5.90 -3.52
C ALA A 171 9.66 4.77 -3.37
N ILE A 172 9.26 4.48 -2.13
CA ILE A 172 8.36 3.37 -1.79
C ILE A 172 6.93 3.75 -2.14
N GLN A 173 6.21 2.77 -2.68
CA GLN A 173 4.79 2.87 -3.00
C GLN A 173 3.98 1.87 -2.17
N THR A 174 2.66 1.85 -2.40
CA THR A 174 1.75 0.80 -1.93
C THR A 174 1.17 0.05 -3.13
N PRO A 175 0.68 -1.22 -2.94
CA PRO A 175 0.46 -1.88 -1.66
C PRO A 175 1.76 -2.34 -1.00
N GLN A 176 1.84 -2.19 0.33
CA GLN A 176 2.86 -2.84 1.14
C GLN A 176 2.26 -4.14 1.66
N VAL A 177 2.93 -5.26 1.40
CA VAL A 177 2.35 -6.59 1.65
C VAL A 177 3.22 -7.37 2.61
N PHE A 178 2.58 -7.96 3.62
CA PHE A 178 3.26 -8.65 4.70
C PHE A 178 2.56 -9.97 5.06
N ASP A 179 3.30 -10.87 5.69
CA ASP A 179 2.68 -11.90 6.51
C ASP A 179 1.80 -11.24 7.56
N PHE A 180 0.57 -11.74 7.72
CA PHE A 180 -0.45 -11.09 8.55
C PHE A 180 -0.01 -10.94 10.01
N ASP A 181 0.55 -12.01 10.59
CA ASP A 181 0.96 -11.97 12.00
C ASP A 181 2.20 -11.11 12.21
N LEU A 182 3.11 -11.06 11.21
CA LEU A 182 4.27 -10.17 11.22
C LEU A 182 3.84 -8.69 11.28
N LEU A 183 2.96 -8.27 10.37
CA LEU A 183 2.50 -6.87 10.35
C LEU A 183 1.78 -6.50 11.65
N ARG A 184 0.86 -7.35 12.10
CA ARG A 184 0.12 -7.12 13.34
C ARG A 184 1.05 -7.01 14.54
N GLY A 185 2.06 -7.88 14.63
CA GLY A 185 3.09 -7.82 15.68
C GLY A 185 3.94 -6.56 15.61
N ALA A 186 4.30 -6.12 14.40
CA ALA A 186 5.09 -4.91 14.17
C ALA A 186 4.35 -3.63 14.61
N LEU A 187 3.10 -3.49 14.19
CA LEU A 187 2.27 -2.34 14.58
C LEU A 187 2.02 -2.30 16.10
N LYS A 188 1.77 -3.47 16.71
CA LYS A 188 1.62 -3.57 18.16
C LYS A 188 2.90 -3.14 18.88
N ASN A 189 4.07 -3.65 18.47
CA ASN A 189 5.36 -3.29 19.08
C ASN A 189 5.65 -1.78 18.92
N ALA A 190 5.34 -1.19 17.76
CA ALA A 190 5.52 0.24 17.54
C ALA A 190 4.62 1.06 18.48
N ALA A 191 3.35 0.68 18.63
CA ALA A 191 2.42 1.35 19.54
C ALA A 191 2.83 1.23 21.02
N GLU A 192 3.21 0.02 21.49
CA GLU A 192 3.62 -0.23 22.86
C GLU A 192 4.90 0.53 23.26
N LYS A 193 5.77 0.80 22.30
CA LYS A 193 7.05 1.51 22.52
C LYS A 193 7.01 2.97 22.07
N GLU A 194 5.85 3.48 21.66
CA GLU A 194 5.67 4.84 21.17
C GLU A 194 6.66 5.21 20.05
N LEU A 195 6.98 4.24 19.16
CA LEU A 195 7.93 4.43 18.08
C LEU A 195 7.25 5.16 16.91
N GLU A 196 7.94 6.17 16.40
CA GLU A 196 7.51 6.86 15.19
C GLU A 196 7.71 5.94 13.96
N ILE A 197 6.64 5.68 13.22
CA ILE A 197 6.66 4.93 11.97
C ILE A 197 6.14 5.79 10.84
N THR A 198 6.82 5.76 9.71
CA THR A 198 6.44 6.54 8.52
C THR A 198 5.50 5.78 7.59
N ASP A 199 5.67 4.45 7.55
CA ASP A 199 4.84 3.51 6.78
C ASP A 199 4.85 2.11 7.42
N ASP A 200 4.16 1.14 6.81
CA ASP A 200 4.07 -0.21 7.36
C ASP A 200 5.40 -0.98 7.22
N CYS A 201 6.21 -0.64 6.22
CA CYS A 201 7.56 -1.20 6.07
C CYS A 201 8.45 -0.82 7.25
N SER A 202 8.45 0.46 7.66
CA SER A 202 9.25 0.92 8.79
C SER A 202 8.89 0.21 10.10
N ALA A 203 7.61 -0.08 10.33
CA ALA A 203 7.19 -0.86 11.50
C ALA A 203 7.81 -2.28 11.52
N VAL A 204 7.83 -2.94 10.37
CA VAL A 204 8.40 -4.28 10.21
C VAL A 204 9.93 -4.26 10.29
N GLU A 205 10.57 -3.22 9.76
CA GLU A 205 12.03 -3.00 9.84
C GLU A 205 12.50 -2.78 11.28
N LEU A 206 11.71 -2.10 12.13
CA LEU A 206 11.99 -1.93 13.56
C LEU A 206 12.01 -3.26 14.33
N LEU A 207 11.38 -4.31 13.82
CA LEU A 207 11.50 -5.67 14.34
C LEU A 207 12.73 -6.44 13.78
N GLY A 208 13.55 -5.81 12.92
CA GLY A 208 14.71 -6.43 12.29
C GLY A 208 14.40 -7.27 11.05
N PHE A 209 13.15 -7.25 10.55
CA PHE A 209 12.79 -7.95 9.32
C PHE A 209 13.14 -7.12 8.09
N LYS A 210 13.47 -7.82 6.99
CA LYS A 210 13.81 -7.18 5.71
C LYS A 210 12.61 -7.16 4.80
N VAL A 211 12.35 -6.01 4.16
CA VAL A 211 11.31 -5.85 3.17
C VAL A 211 11.88 -6.07 1.76
N LYS A 212 11.29 -6.98 1.00
CA LYS A 212 11.66 -7.22 -0.40
C LYS A 212 11.11 -6.13 -1.30
N ILE A 213 11.98 -5.41 -1.99
CA ILE A 213 11.55 -4.43 -3.00
C ILE A 213 11.24 -5.14 -4.31
N VAL A 214 10.08 -4.82 -4.89
CA VAL A 214 9.68 -5.17 -6.26
C VAL A 214 9.59 -3.92 -7.12
N GLU A 215 9.56 -4.10 -8.43
CA GLU A 215 9.38 -2.99 -9.37
C GLU A 215 8.00 -2.36 -9.20
N GLY A 216 7.98 -1.06 -8.93
CA GLY A 216 6.78 -0.23 -8.86
C GLY A 216 6.33 0.25 -10.25
N ASP A 217 5.51 1.29 -10.27
CA ASP A 217 5.04 1.94 -11.50
C ASP A 217 5.05 3.46 -11.28
N GLU A 218 5.67 4.22 -12.17
CA GLU A 218 5.71 5.69 -12.08
C GLU A 218 4.30 6.29 -12.18
N ARG A 219 3.36 5.59 -12.82
CA ARG A 219 1.95 6.00 -12.89
C ARG A 219 1.23 5.81 -11.55
N ASN A 220 1.72 4.97 -10.64
CA ASN A 220 1.12 4.72 -9.33
C ASN A 220 1.40 5.89 -8.35
N ILE A 221 1.08 7.10 -8.79
CA ILE A 221 1.25 8.32 -7.98
C ILE A 221 0.28 8.32 -6.79
N LYS A 222 0.69 8.99 -5.70
CA LYS A 222 -0.19 9.30 -4.58
C LYS A 222 -0.79 10.68 -4.78
N VAL A 223 -2.09 10.76 -4.98
CA VAL A 223 -2.81 12.02 -5.12
C VAL A 223 -2.92 12.68 -3.75
N THR A 224 -2.22 13.81 -3.58
CA THR A 224 -2.17 14.56 -2.32
C THR A 224 -2.50 16.03 -2.50
N THR A 225 -2.43 16.54 -3.73
CA THR A 225 -2.68 17.93 -4.12
C THR A 225 -3.63 18.00 -5.31
N PRO A 226 -4.27 19.17 -5.58
CA PRO A 226 -5.06 19.38 -6.80
C PRO A 226 -4.25 19.16 -8.10
N MET A 227 -2.95 19.45 -8.08
CA MET A 227 -2.07 19.20 -9.22
C MET A 227 -1.93 17.70 -9.49
N ASP A 228 -1.77 16.88 -8.44
CA ASP A 228 -1.68 15.42 -8.59
C ASP A 228 -2.96 14.84 -9.21
N LEU A 229 -4.13 15.42 -8.90
CA LEU A 229 -5.39 15.00 -9.48
C LEU A 229 -5.41 15.24 -11.01
N LYS A 230 -4.97 16.42 -11.45
CA LYS A 230 -4.84 16.74 -12.88
C LYS A 230 -3.85 15.82 -13.59
N ILE A 231 -2.72 15.51 -12.93
CA ILE A 231 -1.74 14.54 -13.46
C ILE A 231 -2.39 13.16 -13.58
N ALA A 232 -3.14 12.72 -12.55
CA ALA A 232 -3.84 11.44 -12.59
C ALA A 232 -4.86 11.36 -13.74
N GLU A 233 -5.60 12.43 -14.03
CA GLU A 233 -6.52 12.51 -15.17
C GLU A 233 -5.78 12.37 -16.50
N LEU A 234 -4.68 13.08 -16.69
CA LEU A 234 -3.85 12.98 -17.90
C LEU A 234 -3.26 11.56 -18.10
N LEU A 235 -2.92 10.86 -17.00
CA LEU A 235 -2.41 9.49 -17.08
C LEU A 235 -3.51 8.45 -17.39
N LEU A 236 -4.79 8.83 -17.27
CA LEU A 236 -5.95 7.98 -17.59
C LEU A 236 -6.50 8.21 -19.01
N ALA A 237 -6.20 9.38 -19.62
CA ALA A 237 -6.59 9.72 -20.98
C ALA A 237 -5.78 8.91 -22.00
#